data_7096c6bcf20dfbb2ddbb620474c986d0
#
_entry.id   7096c6bcf20dfbb2ddbb620474c986d0
#
_cell.length_a   1.000
_cell.length_b   1.000
_cell.length_c   1.000
_cell.angle_alpha   90.00
_cell.angle_beta   90.00
_cell.angle_gamma   90.00
#
_symmetry.space_group_name_H-M   'P 1'
#
loop_
_entity.id
_entity.type
_entity.pdbx_description
1 polymer ?
#
loop_
_entity_poly.entity_id
_entity_poly.type
_entity_poly.pdbx_seq_one_letter_code
_entity_poly.pdbx_strand_id
1 'polypeptide(L)'
;YSLTYSVYQNKLYSDEIVGQVGKPVVSETFVLDKDASRNVSTRFEIAGARLWSAEEPNRYTLVAELKDKKGKTIDIVSSYFGICKVEIRDTEAKDDEFGLKGRYFYVNNKPVKLKGVNRQEINPNSGNSITHEQMEEEIMIMKRGNINHVRNSHYSCDPYWYYLCDKYGIYLEDEANLESHEYYYGKESLSHVP
;
A
#
# COMPACT_ATOMS: atom_id res chain seq x y z
N TYR A 1 -23.93 18.18 -9.02
CA TYR A 1 -22.76 17.92 -8.16
C TYR A 1 -21.47 18.09 -8.94
N SER A 2 -20.38 18.34 -8.23
CA SER A 2 -19.00 18.23 -8.73
C SER A 2 -18.10 17.65 -7.65
N LEU A 3 -16.97 17.08 -8.06
CA LEU A 3 -15.93 16.64 -7.14
C LEU A 3 -14.70 17.55 -7.30
N THR A 4 -14.18 18.03 -6.19
CA THR A 4 -12.90 18.74 -6.15
C THR A 4 -11.87 17.81 -5.50
N TYR A 5 -10.78 17.56 -6.18
CA TYR A 5 -9.70 16.71 -5.71
C TYR A 5 -8.47 17.56 -5.39
N SER A 6 -7.90 17.35 -4.24
CA SER A 6 -6.66 17.99 -3.80
C SER A 6 -5.68 16.93 -3.32
N VAL A 7 -4.41 17.11 -3.63
CA VAL A 7 -3.33 16.20 -3.20
C VAL A 7 -2.42 16.97 -2.27
N TYR A 8 -2.07 16.33 -1.16
CA TYR A 8 -1.17 16.88 -0.15
C TYR A 8 -0.01 15.91 0.09
N GLN A 9 1.19 16.43 0.30
CA GLN A 9 2.33 15.62 0.69
C GLN A 9 2.30 15.41 2.20
N ASN A 10 2.52 14.17 2.64
CA ASN A 10 2.71 13.84 4.04
C ASN A 10 4.20 13.92 4.41
N LYS A 11 4.46 14.22 5.68
CA LYS A 11 5.78 14.06 6.28
C LYS A 11 6.13 12.58 6.41
N LEU A 12 7.39 12.25 6.24
CA LEU A 12 7.87 10.88 6.41
C LEU A 12 7.50 10.32 7.78
N TYR A 13 7.04 9.07 7.79
CA TYR A 13 6.63 8.34 9.00
C TYR A 13 5.50 8.98 9.79
N SER A 14 4.75 9.90 9.19
CA SER A 14 3.73 10.71 9.86
C SER A 14 2.52 10.92 8.93
N ASP A 15 1.37 11.24 9.54
CA ASP A 15 0.17 11.68 8.81
C ASP A 15 0.07 13.20 8.69
N GLU A 16 1.05 13.90 9.26
CA GLU A 16 1.15 15.34 9.17
C GLU A 16 1.28 15.79 7.71
N ILE A 17 0.41 16.69 7.29
CA ILE A 17 0.45 17.29 5.95
C ILE A 17 1.53 18.38 5.94
N VAL A 18 2.47 18.26 5.01
CA VAL A 18 3.54 19.27 4.81
C VAL A 18 3.04 20.40 3.92
N GLY A 19 2.26 20.08 2.89
CA GLY A 19 1.71 21.07 1.97
C GLY A 19 0.95 20.44 0.81
N GLN A 20 0.23 21.30 0.09
CA GLN A 20 -0.52 20.91 -1.10
C GLN A 20 0.43 20.73 -2.29
N VAL A 21 0.16 19.71 -3.09
CA VAL A 21 0.92 19.40 -4.31
C VAL A 21 0.06 19.69 -5.53
N GLY A 22 0.55 20.58 -6.37
CA GLY A 22 -0.20 21.00 -7.55
C GLY A 22 -1.43 21.84 -7.23
N LYS A 23 -2.28 22.03 -8.24
CA LYS A 23 -3.57 22.71 -8.08
C LYS A 23 -4.69 21.68 -7.92
N PRO A 24 -5.75 22.02 -7.19
CA PRO A 24 -6.95 21.18 -7.14
C PRO A 24 -7.50 20.94 -8.54
N VAL A 25 -8.00 19.74 -8.78
CA VAL A 25 -8.66 19.36 -10.03
C VAL A 25 -10.14 19.21 -9.75
N VAL A 26 -10.95 19.87 -10.56
CA VAL A 26 -12.42 19.82 -10.45
C VAL A 26 -12.97 18.93 -11.56
N SER A 27 -13.84 17.98 -11.21
CA SER A 27 -14.53 17.14 -12.18
C SER A 27 -15.52 17.95 -13.01
N GLU A 28 -15.96 17.38 -14.12
CA GLU A 28 -17.19 17.86 -14.78
C GLU A 28 -18.37 17.78 -13.80
N THR A 29 -19.35 18.65 -14.02
CA THR A 29 -20.59 18.59 -13.25
C THR A 29 -21.43 17.39 -13.66
N PHE A 30 -22.12 16.79 -12.69
CA PHE A 30 -22.97 15.63 -12.92
C PHE A 30 -24.26 15.69 -12.10
N VAL A 31 -25.26 14.96 -12.58
CA VAL A 31 -26.50 14.71 -11.85
C VAL A 31 -26.48 13.27 -11.37
N LEU A 32 -26.97 13.03 -10.17
CA LEU A 32 -27.14 11.71 -9.60
C LEU A 32 -28.59 11.58 -9.15
N ASP A 33 -29.30 10.63 -9.74
CA ASP A 33 -30.66 10.31 -9.34
C ASP A 33 -30.67 9.52 -8.03
N LYS A 34 -31.83 9.44 -7.40
CA LYS A 34 -32.01 8.65 -6.19
C LYS A 34 -31.61 7.19 -6.46
N ASP A 35 -30.85 6.60 -5.53
CA ASP A 35 -30.39 5.21 -5.58
C ASP A 35 -29.48 4.87 -6.79
N ALA A 36 -28.97 5.90 -7.51
CA ALA A 36 -28.03 5.72 -8.60
C ALA A 36 -26.58 5.82 -8.13
N SER A 37 -25.67 5.19 -8.87
CA SER A 37 -24.22 5.32 -8.71
C SER A 37 -23.57 5.81 -10.00
N ARG A 38 -22.46 6.53 -9.87
CA ARG A 38 -21.69 7.05 -11.01
C ARG A 38 -20.20 6.99 -10.70
N ASN A 39 -19.43 6.47 -11.65
CA ASN A 39 -17.97 6.53 -11.60
C ASN A 39 -17.50 7.88 -12.16
N VAL A 40 -16.67 8.58 -11.39
CA VAL A 40 -16.02 9.83 -11.81
C VAL A 40 -14.51 9.61 -11.77
N SER A 41 -13.84 9.80 -12.90
CA SER A 41 -12.40 9.63 -13.03
C SER A 41 -11.72 10.95 -13.33
N THR A 42 -10.54 11.16 -12.77
CA THR A 42 -9.71 12.30 -13.06
C THR A 42 -8.24 11.93 -13.10
N ARG A 43 -7.41 12.79 -13.64
CA ARG A 43 -5.95 12.62 -13.69
C ARG A 43 -5.26 13.78 -13.01
N PHE A 44 -4.18 13.46 -12.31
CA PHE A 44 -3.28 14.42 -11.69
C PHE A 44 -1.88 14.25 -12.26
N GLU A 45 -1.19 15.37 -12.39
CA GLU A 45 0.25 15.39 -12.58
C GLU A 45 0.90 15.94 -11.31
N ILE A 46 1.79 15.18 -10.73
CA ILE A 46 2.58 15.58 -9.57
C ILE A 46 4.00 15.79 -10.04
N ALA A 47 4.32 17.04 -10.37
CA ALA A 47 5.68 17.41 -10.78
C ALA A 47 6.66 17.18 -9.61
N GLY A 48 7.78 16.50 -9.89
CA GLY A 48 8.79 16.22 -8.87
C GLY A 48 8.29 15.28 -7.76
N ALA A 49 7.37 14.38 -8.09
CA ALA A 49 6.84 13.42 -7.12
C ALA A 49 7.95 12.66 -6.39
N ARG A 50 7.88 12.63 -5.07
CA ARG A 50 8.73 11.76 -4.25
C ARG A 50 8.15 10.36 -4.27
N LEU A 51 8.98 9.40 -4.65
CA LEU A 51 8.54 8.01 -4.78
C LEU A 51 8.56 7.32 -3.42
N TRP A 52 7.63 6.39 -3.23
CA TRP A 52 7.59 5.54 -2.05
C TRP A 52 8.57 4.37 -2.20
N SER A 53 9.35 4.10 -1.17
CA SER A 53 10.16 2.89 -1.00
C SER A 53 10.20 2.51 0.48
N ALA A 54 10.76 1.35 0.82
CA ALA A 54 10.92 0.96 2.23
C ALA A 54 11.89 1.86 3.00
N GLU A 55 12.83 2.50 2.32
CA GLU A 55 13.80 3.44 2.90
C GLU A 55 13.21 4.85 3.03
N GLU A 56 12.43 5.26 2.03
CA GLU A 56 11.77 6.57 1.97
C GLU A 56 10.28 6.39 1.66
N PRO A 57 9.45 6.08 2.65
CA PRO A 57 8.02 5.84 2.46
C PRO A 57 7.24 7.14 2.26
N ASN A 58 7.54 7.84 1.17
CA ASN A 58 6.86 9.07 0.81
C ASN A 58 5.40 8.79 0.46
N ARG A 59 4.47 9.39 1.21
CA ARG A 59 3.04 9.27 1.00
C ARG A 59 2.40 10.60 0.67
N TYR A 60 1.25 10.49 0.06
CA TYR A 60 0.37 11.61 -0.24
C TYR A 60 -1.02 11.33 0.31
N THR A 61 -1.73 12.39 0.67
CA THR A 61 -3.15 12.36 1.01
C THR A 61 -3.94 12.95 -0.16
N LEU A 62 -4.82 12.13 -0.75
CA LEU A 62 -5.85 12.59 -1.68
C LEU A 62 -7.07 12.99 -0.86
N VAL A 63 -7.59 14.18 -1.08
CA VAL A 63 -8.86 14.65 -0.52
C VAL A 63 -9.83 14.88 -1.67
N ALA A 64 -10.99 14.25 -1.60
CA ALA A 64 -12.09 14.45 -2.55
C ALA A 64 -13.27 15.10 -1.82
N GLU A 65 -13.64 16.29 -2.27
CA GLU A 65 -14.79 17.05 -1.76
C GLU A 65 -15.95 16.96 -2.75
N LEU A 66 -17.07 16.44 -2.30
CA LEU A 66 -18.32 16.49 -3.05
C LEU A 66 -19.01 17.84 -2.81
N LYS A 67 -19.30 18.56 -3.89
CA LYS A 67 -19.95 19.88 -3.85
C LYS A 67 -21.31 19.89 -4.56
N ASP A 68 -22.23 20.64 -4.00
CA ASP A 68 -23.52 20.90 -4.63
C ASP A 68 -23.40 21.94 -5.77
N LYS A 69 -24.51 22.18 -6.47
CA LYS A 69 -24.59 23.17 -7.55
C LYS A 69 -24.28 24.62 -7.13
N LYS A 70 -24.26 24.90 -5.83
CA LYS A 70 -23.94 26.21 -5.26
C LYS A 70 -22.48 26.28 -4.80
N GLY A 71 -21.69 25.19 -4.97
CA GLY A 71 -20.31 25.08 -4.52
C GLY A 71 -20.13 24.76 -3.04
N LYS A 72 -21.22 24.46 -2.32
CA LYS A 72 -21.15 24.06 -0.91
C LYS A 72 -20.67 22.61 -0.83
N THR A 73 -19.67 22.36 -0.01
CA THR A 73 -19.19 21.00 0.30
C THR A 73 -20.27 20.23 1.07
N ILE A 74 -20.63 19.05 0.56
CA ILE A 74 -21.63 18.15 1.12
C ILE A 74 -20.93 17.02 1.88
N ASP A 75 -19.84 16.51 1.32
CA ASP A 75 -19.10 15.39 1.87
C ASP A 75 -17.61 15.48 1.52
N ILE A 76 -16.76 14.88 2.36
CA ILE A 76 -15.30 14.86 2.20
C ILE A 76 -14.81 13.45 2.49
N VAL A 77 -14.04 12.91 1.55
CA VAL A 77 -13.37 11.62 1.71
C VAL A 77 -11.88 11.81 1.48
N SER A 78 -11.04 11.13 2.26
CA SER A 78 -9.61 11.14 2.07
C SER A 78 -9.04 9.74 1.99
N SER A 79 -7.92 9.59 1.28
CA SER A 79 -7.18 8.34 1.16
C SER A 79 -5.68 8.63 1.05
N TYR A 80 -4.88 7.75 1.64
CA TYR A 80 -3.43 7.77 1.47
C TYR A 80 -3.03 6.98 0.22
N PHE A 81 -1.95 7.41 -0.43
CA PHE A 81 -1.31 6.65 -1.50
C PHE A 81 0.19 6.93 -1.56
N GLY A 82 0.93 5.97 -2.07
CA GLY A 82 2.34 6.11 -2.44
C GLY A 82 2.50 5.97 -3.95
N ILE A 83 3.52 6.60 -4.51
CA ILE A 83 3.87 6.47 -5.92
C ILE A 83 5.10 5.59 -6.01
N CYS A 84 4.96 4.40 -6.55
CA CYS A 84 6.07 3.49 -6.79
C CYS A 84 5.85 2.68 -8.06
N LYS A 85 6.95 2.17 -8.61
CA LYS A 85 6.94 1.19 -9.69
C LYS A 85 7.61 -0.07 -9.19
N VAL A 86 6.88 -1.18 -9.18
CA VAL A 86 7.40 -2.50 -8.80
C VAL A 86 7.52 -3.37 -10.04
N GLU A 87 8.66 -4.01 -10.22
CA GLU A 87 8.93 -4.88 -11.36
C GLU A 87 9.76 -6.09 -10.92
N ILE A 88 9.58 -7.19 -11.64
CA ILE A 88 10.49 -8.33 -11.57
C ILE A 88 11.31 -8.32 -12.86
N ARG A 89 12.63 -8.31 -12.73
CA ARG A 89 13.55 -8.31 -13.88
C ARG A 89 14.54 -9.45 -13.78
N ASP A 90 14.83 -10.05 -14.93
CA ASP A 90 15.97 -10.94 -15.08
C ASP A 90 17.24 -10.09 -15.25
N THR A 91 18.32 -10.50 -14.59
CA THR A 91 19.62 -9.84 -14.68
C THR A 91 20.62 -10.75 -15.38
N GLU A 92 21.50 -10.16 -16.17
CA GLU A 92 22.66 -10.86 -16.72
C GLU A 92 23.80 -10.90 -15.69
N ALA A 93 24.64 -11.92 -15.80
CA ALA A 93 25.75 -12.13 -14.87
C ALA A 93 26.68 -10.90 -14.73
N LYS A 94 26.83 -10.11 -15.79
CA LYS A 94 27.64 -8.87 -15.79
C LYS A 94 27.07 -7.74 -14.94
N ASP A 95 25.76 -7.78 -14.67
CA ASP A 95 25.01 -6.74 -13.95
C ASP A 95 24.71 -7.14 -12.49
N ASP A 96 25.19 -8.31 -12.08
CA ASP A 96 25.04 -8.87 -10.73
C ASP A 96 26.34 -8.79 -9.92
N GLU A 97 26.23 -8.42 -8.64
CA GLU A 97 27.41 -8.29 -7.75
C GLU A 97 28.20 -9.59 -7.54
N PHE A 98 27.52 -10.74 -7.72
CA PHE A 98 28.13 -12.07 -7.59
C PHE A 98 28.44 -12.73 -8.96
N GLY A 99 28.19 -12.04 -10.06
CA GLY A 99 28.41 -12.57 -11.40
C GLY A 99 27.43 -13.69 -11.80
N LEU A 100 26.24 -13.71 -11.23
CA LEU A 100 25.23 -14.73 -11.48
C LEU A 100 24.03 -14.16 -12.24
N LYS A 101 23.44 -14.96 -13.13
CA LYS A 101 22.12 -14.66 -13.66
C LYS A 101 21.09 -14.85 -12.57
N GLY A 102 20.21 -13.88 -12.40
CA GLY A 102 19.19 -13.92 -11.37
C GLY A 102 17.87 -13.26 -11.79
N ARG A 103 16.92 -13.36 -10.90
CA ARG A 103 15.62 -12.67 -11.02
C ARG A 103 15.36 -11.91 -9.74
N TYR A 104 15.25 -10.59 -9.87
CA TYR A 104 15.18 -9.68 -8.72
C TYR A 104 13.94 -8.80 -8.77
N PHE A 105 13.50 -8.38 -7.59
CA PHE A 105 12.55 -7.29 -7.45
C PHE A 105 13.26 -5.95 -7.66
N TYR A 106 12.60 -5.09 -8.43
CA TYR A 106 13.00 -3.70 -8.61
C TYR A 106 11.89 -2.79 -8.11
N VAL A 107 12.25 -1.84 -7.28
CA VAL A 107 11.36 -0.75 -6.86
C VAL A 107 11.96 0.56 -7.32
N ASN A 108 11.19 1.33 -8.10
CA ASN A 108 11.63 2.60 -8.67
C ASN A 108 12.96 2.47 -9.44
N ASN A 109 13.09 1.41 -10.22
CA ASN A 109 14.28 1.06 -11.01
C ASN A 109 15.54 0.67 -10.19
N LYS A 110 15.43 0.51 -8.90
CA LYS A 110 16.53 0.01 -8.04
C LYS A 110 16.28 -1.43 -7.64
N PRO A 111 17.28 -2.32 -7.69
CA PRO A 111 17.12 -3.68 -7.18
C PRO A 111 16.89 -3.65 -5.68
N VAL A 112 16.00 -4.48 -5.20
CA VAL A 112 15.64 -4.58 -3.78
C VAL A 112 15.96 -5.98 -3.27
N LYS A 113 16.67 -6.03 -2.15
CA LYS A 113 16.85 -7.26 -1.38
C LYS A 113 15.81 -7.27 -0.27
N LEU A 114 14.91 -8.25 -0.30
CA LEU A 114 13.91 -8.43 0.73
C LEU A 114 14.56 -9.05 1.97
N LYS A 115 14.58 -8.31 3.06
CA LYS A 115 15.02 -8.75 4.40
C LYS A 115 13.77 -8.90 5.24
N GLY A 116 13.17 -10.09 5.18
CA GLY A 116 11.81 -10.31 5.64
C GLY A 116 11.67 -11.27 6.82
N VAL A 117 10.50 -11.20 7.44
CA VAL A 117 10.03 -12.11 8.46
C VAL A 117 8.61 -12.56 8.14
N ASN A 118 8.21 -13.73 8.66
CA ASN A 118 6.82 -14.13 8.70
C ASN A 118 6.16 -13.54 9.95
N ARG A 119 4.93 -13.07 9.80
CA ARG A 119 4.11 -12.54 10.89
C ARG A 119 2.78 -13.25 10.91
N GLN A 120 2.36 -13.67 12.08
CA GLN A 120 0.98 -14.01 12.36
C GLN A 120 0.34 -12.92 13.21
N GLU A 121 -0.95 -12.65 12.97
CA GLU A 121 -1.72 -11.71 13.77
C GLU A 121 -2.19 -12.39 15.07
N ILE A 122 -1.24 -12.57 15.99
CA ILE A 122 -1.43 -13.28 17.24
C ILE A 122 -0.66 -12.61 18.38
N ASN A 123 -1.27 -12.61 19.56
CA ASN A 123 -0.63 -12.14 20.78
C ASN A 123 -0.71 -13.25 21.85
N PRO A 124 0.36 -13.50 22.63
CA PRO A 124 0.39 -14.56 23.65
C PRO A 124 -0.71 -14.45 24.71
N ASN A 125 -1.18 -13.23 24.99
CA ASN A 125 -2.16 -12.99 26.05
C ASN A 125 -3.60 -12.93 25.55
N SER A 126 -3.82 -12.54 24.27
CA SER A 126 -5.16 -12.28 23.71
C SER A 126 -5.50 -13.13 22.49
N GLY A 127 -4.62 -14.05 22.09
CA GLY A 127 -4.82 -14.86 20.89
C GLY A 127 -4.80 -14.01 19.62
N ASN A 128 -5.77 -14.21 18.73
CA ASN A 128 -5.88 -13.48 17.47
C ASN A 128 -6.46 -12.05 17.63
N SER A 129 -6.67 -11.59 18.86
CA SER A 129 -7.08 -10.21 19.12
C SER A 129 -5.86 -9.37 19.43
N ILE A 130 -5.41 -8.60 18.46
CA ILE A 130 -4.25 -7.70 18.57
C ILE A 130 -4.71 -6.25 18.47
N THR A 131 -4.13 -5.36 19.29
CA THR A 131 -4.48 -3.94 19.30
C THR A 131 -3.63 -3.14 18.30
N HIS A 132 -4.10 -1.94 17.94
CA HIS A 132 -3.33 -1.03 17.08
C HIS A 132 -1.97 -0.67 17.70
N GLU A 133 -1.92 -0.47 19.01
CA GLU A 133 -0.68 -0.17 19.74
C GLU A 133 0.33 -1.33 19.64
N GLN A 134 -0.15 -2.57 19.72
CA GLN A 134 0.71 -3.75 19.55
C GLN A 134 1.24 -3.85 18.12
N MET A 135 0.41 -3.57 17.12
CA MET A 135 0.85 -3.51 15.71
C MET A 135 1.92 -2.43 15.50
N GLU A 136 1.76 -1.26 16.13
CA GLU A 136 2.76 -0.19 16.08
C GLU A 136 4.08 -0.61 16.74
N GLU A 137 4.04 -1.32 17.87
CA GLU A 137 5.23 -1.86 18.51
C GLU A 137 5.94 -2.87 17.62
N GLU A 138 5.20 -3.79 16.99
CA GLU A 138 5.76 -4.79 16.07
C GLU A 138 6.47 -4.14 14.90
N ILE A 139 5.85 -3.15 14.25
CA ILE A 139 6.47 -2.49 13.09
C ILE A 139 7.72 -1.71 13.50
N MET A 140 7.73 -1.11 14.69
CA MET A 140 8.90 -0.42 15.23
C MET A 140 10.05 -1.39 15.55
N ILE A 141 9.76 -2.60 16.01
CA ILE A 141 10.74 -3.67 16.21
C ILE A 141 11.34 -4.08 14.86
N MET A 142 10.52 -4.27 13.84
CA MET A 142 10.98 -4.60 12.49
C MET A 142 11.89 -3.53 11.93
N LYS A 143 11.52 -2.25 12.04
CA LYS A 143 12.35 -1.12 11.56
C LYS A 143 13.69 -1.04 12.31
N ARG A 144 13.71 -1.23 13.63
CA ARG A 144 14.96 -1.28 14.41
C ARG A 144 15.85 -2.48 14.03
N GLY A 145 15.24 -3.61 13.65
CA GLY A 145 15.92 -4.80 13.14
C GLY A 145 16.36 -4.69 11.68
N ASN A 146 16.20 -3.52 11.04
CA ASN A 146 16.49 -3.33 9.60
C ASN A 146 15.75 -4.32 8.69
N ILE A 147 14.53 -4.71 9.08
CA ILE A 147 13.60 -5.52 8.30
C ILE A 147 12.85 -4.57 7.36
N ASN A 148 12.75 -4.94 6.09
CA ASN A 148 12.05 -4.16 5.08
C ASN A 148 10.91 -4.93 4.40
N HIS A 149 10.65 -6.16 4.82
CA HIS A 149 9.63 -7.02 4.25
C HIS A 149 8.94 -7.85 5.32
N VAL A 150 7.64 -8.07 5.16
CA VAL A 150 6.86 -8.97 6.01
C VAL A 150 5.91 -9.81 5.17
N ARG A 151 5.81 -11.09 5.51
CA ARG A 151 4.78 -11.98 4.97
C ARG A 151 3.68 -12.17 6.01
N ASN A 152 2.45 -11.87 5.63
CA ASN A 152 1.28 -12.14 6.45
C ASN A 152 0.96 -13.64 6.39
N SER A 153 1.37 -14.38 7.40
CA SER A 153 1.11 -15.82 7.50
C SER A 153 -0.15 -16.06 8.32
N HIS A 154 -1.18 -16.74 7.83
CA HIS A 154 -1.41 -17.25 6.49
C HIS A 154 -2.76 -16.72 5.99
N TYR A 155 -3.06 -15.47 6.21
CA TYR A 155 -4.31 -14.78 5.89
C TYR A 155 -4.11 -13.27 5.88
N SER A 156 -5.07 -12.55 5.30
CA SER A 156 -5.08 -11.09 5.33
C SER A 156 -5.26 -10.57 6.76
N CYS A 157 -4.52 -9.54 7.11
CA CYS A 157 -4.50 -8.92 8.43
C CYS A 157 -5.50 -7.77 8.56
N ASP A 158 -5.57 -7.17 9.75
CA ASP A 158 -6.31 -5.94 10.00
C ASP A 158 -5.88 -4.83 9.03
N PRO A 159 -6.81 -4.03 8.45
CA PRO A 159 -6.48 -2.92 7.57
C PRO A 159 -5.47 -1.92 8.15
N TYR A 160 -5.42 -1.77 9.46
CA TYR A 160 -4.45 -0.91 10.12
C TYR A 160 -3.01 -1.39 9.95
N TRP A 161 -2.78 -2.71 9.86
CA TRP A 161 -1.47 -3.28 9.58
C TRP A 161 -0.93 -2.83 8.20
N TYR A 162 -1.77 -2.88 7.17
CA TYR A 162 -1.40 -2.41 5.82
C TYR A 162 -1.05 -0.92 5.83
N TYR A 163 -1.86 -0.13 6.52
CA TYR A 163 -1.58 1.29 6.71
C TYR A 163 -0.23 1.54 7.40
N LEU A 164 0.14 0.75 8.41
CA LEU A 164 1.43 0.85 9.07
C LEU A 164 2.58 0.45 8.14
N CYS A 165 2.41 -0.60 7.33
CA CYS A 165 3.40 -0.99 6.31
C CYS A 165 3.66 0.15 5.31
N ASP A 166 2.61 0.80 4.84
CA ASP A 166 2.72 1.96 3.96
C ASP A 166 3.42 3.15 4.64
N LYS A 167 3.06 3.41 5.90
CA LYS A 167 3.56 4.55 6.68
C LYS A 167 5.03 4.42 7.03
N TYR A 168 5.46 3.24 7.42
CA TYR A 168 6.81 3.00 7.92
C TYR A 168 7.75 2.37 6.88
N GLY A 169 7.25 2.05 5.69
CA GLY A 169 8.05 1.48 4.62
C GLY A 169 8.42 0.02 4.89
N ILE A 170 7.43 -0.85 4.78
CA ILE A 170 7.61 -2.30 4.79
C ILE A 170 6.97 -2.84 3.52
N TYR A 171 7.72 -3.60 2.73
CA TYR A 171 7.15 -4.39 1.63
C TYR A 171 6.33 -5.52 2.23
N LEU A 172 5.13 -5.75 1.70
CA LEU A 172 4.20 -6.72 2.24
C LEU A 172 3.91 -7.81 1.22
N GLU A 173 4.05 -9.06 1.65
CA GLU A 173 3.53 -10.25 0.98
C GLU A 173 2.24 -10.66 1.68
N ASP A 174 1.11 -10.37 1.03
CA ASP A 174 -0.20 -10.71 1.58
C ASP A 174 -0.64 -12.08 1.10
N GLU A 175 -1.28 -12.85 1.97
CA GLU A 175 -1.80 -14.17 1.65
C GLU A 175 -3.32 -14.19 1.66
N ALA A 176 -3.88 -14.86 0.67
CA ALA A 176 -5.29 -15.22 0.71
C ALA A 176 -5.54 -16.20 1.86
N ASN A 177 -6.72 -16.11 2.47
CA ASN A 177 -7.13 -17.06 3.50
C ASN A 177 -7.45 -18.44 2.90
N LEU A 178 -6.41 -19.07 2.36
CA LEU A 178 -6.47 -20.37 1.72
C LEU A 178 -5.29 -21.23 2.18
N GLU A 179 -5.51 -22.03 3.20
CA GLU A 179 -4.56 -23.05 3.65
C GLU A 179 -4.83 -24.37 2.90
N SER A 180 -3.84 -24.87 2.18
CA SER A 180 -3.99 -26.02 1.30
C SER A 180 -3.13 -27.23 1.67
N HIS A 181 -2.45 -27.22 2.82
CA HIS A 181 -1.58 -28.33 3.25
C HIS A 181 -2.32 -29.67 3.34
N GLU A 182 -3.58 -29.69 3.75
CA GLU A 182 -4.39 -30.91 3.84
C GLU A 182 -4.67 -31.54 2.47
N TYR A 183 -4.60 -30.75 1.41
CA TYR A 183 -4.86 -31.23 0.04
C TYR A 183 -3.66 -31.85 -0.64
N TYR A 184 -2.51 -31.88 0.01
CA TYR A 184 -1.24 -32.42 -0.44
C TYR A 184 -0.74 -31.88 -1.81
N TYR A 185 0.54 -32.05 -2.06
CA TYR A 185 1.20 -31.69 -3.33
C TYR A 185 0.98 -32.72 -4.45
N GLY A 186 0.01 -33.61 -4.31
CA GLY A 186 -0.33 -34.61 -5.31
C GLY A 186 -1.07 -34.01 -6.52
N LYS A 187 -1.00 -34.71 -7.65
CA LYS A 187 -1.66 -34.27 -8.89
C LYS A 187 -3.19 -34.14 -8.79
N GLU A 188 -3.81 -34.75 -7.79
CA GLU A 188 -5.25 -34.71 -7.52
C GLU A 188 -5.62 -33.70 -6.42
N SER A 189 -4.66 -32.89 -5.98
CA SER A 189 -4.93 -31.87 -4.96
C SER A 189 -5.87 -30.80 -5.50
N LEU A 190 -6.88 -30.42 -4.70
CA LEU A 190 -7.80 -29.33 -5.04
C LEU A 190 -7.09 -28.01 -5.29
N SER A 191 -5.89 -27.80 -4.73
CA SER A 191 -5.06 -26.64 -5.01
C SER A 191 -4.47 -26.60 -6.44
N HIS A 192 -4.56 -27.70 -7.18
CA HIS A 192 -4.07 -27.83 -8.55
C HIS A 192 -5.21 -27.97 -9.58
N VAL A 193 -6.47 -27.98 -9.14
CA VAL A 193 -7.61 -28.01 -10.04
C VAL A 193 -7.88 -26.58 -10.52
N PRO A 194 -7.90 -26.33 -11.85
CA PRO A 194 -8.17 -25.01 -12.41
C PRO A 194 -9.60 -24.54 -12.20
#